data_4229a1788fc3fe32231b8f7369fee801
#
_entry.id   4229a1788fc3fe32231b8f7369fee801
#
_cell.length_a   1.000
_cell.length_b   1.000
_cell.length_c   1.000
_cell.angle_alpha   90.00
_cell.angle_beta   90.00
_cell.angle_gamma   90.00
#
_symmetry.space_group_name_H-M   'P 1'
#
loop_
_entity.id
_entity.type
_entity.pdbx_description
1 polymer ?
#
loop_
_entity_poly.entity_id
_entity_poly.type
_entity_poly.pdbx_seq_one_letter_code
_entity_poly.pdbx_strand_id
1 'polypeptide(L)'
;MNAFPPDPRKKSGFRTALEFTGIPPSWLDKRPRLPSRNWLIFLSVTQTFIGYYAYDRHQSRKIRQEYVDRVKHLAEDPLQSLDFPRTVTVYSAKWPGDDDWDRGSRYFRKYVKVCRSPLSQGGPFTHSFLAQPIFVAAAIDYTVIAGKRHGDLATRVANDIKTERRVALGLDPPPLSAPSLLAKGMTEAKRRRKHEGGTAVVGRAAFKEYMAGLRRGWTENLERLDEDEKLSRELEGDGHFDEPELSPGLSSDSLADAEPLPTPSRLPPSRPPGIYSPLSTPIRPPSPFPSPTAAPARDPGTDVPPPAYLPPQPALLLVPFVNLVGIKLVPLMIWEFFNERYKVRAGAEAAYKLVSCVARPFERTDLDFDASAEGYYKPSTASIPTDVQKARTEYYKALPEKLATARALSRGEREPTKLEIEAPPPTEVELRAERLKKEARWRADERGWESVCPDKPVEWDDRWEGVLEVFADPPTERWQ
;
A
#
# COMPACT_ATOMS: atom_id res chain seq x y z
N MET A 1 -95.43 -7.97 -11.26
CA MET A 1 -94.23 -7.76 -12.02
C MET A 1 -93.06 -8.23 -11.16
N ASN A 2 -92.63 -9.49 -11.37
CA ASN A 2 -91.50 -10.07 -10.60
C ASN A 2 -90.19 -9.71 -11.22
N ALA A 3 -89.41 -8.93 -10.49
CA ALA A 3 -88.00 -8.55 -10.92
C ALA A 3 -87.13 -9.79 -10.75
N PHE A 4 -86.50 -10.29 -11.82
CA PHE A 4 -85.55 -11.36 -11.81
C PHE A 4 -84.27 -10.87 -11.04
N PRO A 5 -83.70 -11.72 -10.17
CA PRO A 5 -82.45 -11.40 -9.48
C PRO A 5 -81.30 -11.33 -10.51
N PRO A 6 -80.36 -10.40 -10.35
CA PRO A 6 -79.23 -10.25 -11.29
C PRO A 6 -78.33 -11.49 -11.25
N ASP A 7 -77.95 -11.96 -12.43
CA ASP A 7 -77.15 -13.14 -12.71
C ASP A 7 -75.81 -13.08 -11.92
N PRO A 8 -75.39 -14.16 -11.22
CA PRO A 8 -74.11 -14.18 -10.50
C PRO A 8 -72.96 -14.13 -11.51
N ARG A 9 -72.30 -12.99 -11.59
CA ARG A 9 -71.11 -12.80 -12.45
C ARG A 9 -70.12 -13.94 -12.18
N LYS A 10 -69.76 -14.72 -13.24
CA LYS A 10 -68.79 -15.79 -13.17
C LYS A 10 -67.47 -15.27 -12.57
N LYS A 11 -67.10 -15.73 -11.39
CA LYS A 11 -65.85 -15.39 -10.73
C LYS A 11 -64.70 -15.89 -11.58
N SER A 12 -63.71 -15.05 -11.86
CA SER A 12 -62.47 -15.44 -12.56
C SER A 12 -61.75 -16.50 -11.71
N GLY A 13 -61.21 -17.55 -12.34
CA GLY A 13 -60.46 -18.63 -11.64
C GLY A 13 -59.30 -18.10 -10.80
N PHE A 14 -58.69 -17.00 -11.21
CA PHE A 14 -57.66 -16.30 -10.45
C PHE A 14 -58.17 -15.68 -9.14
N ARG A 15 -59.41 -15.16 -9.16
CA ARG A 15 -60.06 -14.62 -7.97
C ARG A 15 -60.39 -15.71 -6.97
N THR A 16 -60.86 -16.85 -7.44
CA THR A 16 -61.17 -18.03 -6.60
C THR A 16 -59.89 -18.56 -5.96
N ALA A 17 -58.76 -18.62 -6.68
CA ALA A 17 -57.46 -19.02 -6.13
C ALA A 17 -56.97 -18.07 -5.02
N LEU A 18 -57.14 -16.74 -5.16
CA LEU A 18 -56.80 -15.76 -4.13
C LEU A 18 -57.71 -15.83 -2.89
N GLU A 19 -59.00 -16.16 -3.05
CA GLU A 19 -59.90 -16.40 -1.93
C GLU A 19 -59.46 -17.62 -1.08
N PHE A 20 -58.85 -18.64 -1.71
CA PHE A 20 -58.29 -19.81 -1.01
C PHE A 20 -56.97 -19.50 -0.23
N THR A 21 -56.26 -18.43 -0.55
CA THR A 21 -55.06 -18.01 0.20
C THR A 21 -55.34 -17.23 1.47
N GLY A 22 -56.65 -17.13 1.88
CA GLY A 22 -57.06 -16.47 3.12
C GLY A 22 -57.20 -14.95 3.02
N ILE A 23 -57.16 -14.37 1.81
CA ILE A 23 -57.39 -12.94 1.60
C ILE A 23 -58.89 -12.65 1.70
N PRO A 24 -59.37 -11.77 2.60
CA PRO A 24 -60.78 -11.50 2.77
C PRO A 24 -61.38 -10.93 1.48
N PRO A 25 -62.61 -11.42 1.06
CA PRO A 25 -63.23 -11.01 -0.20
C PRO A 25 -63.50 -9.53 -0.31
N SER A 26 -63.64 -8.81 0.81
CA SER A 26 -63.75 -7.36 0.85
C SER A 26 -62.53 -6.59 0.33
N TRP A 27 -61.39 -7.23 0.29
CA TRP A 27 -60.17 -6.64 -0.27
C TRP A 27 -60.09 -6.86 -1.80
N LEU A 28 -60.65 -7.98 -2.28
CA LEU A 28 -60.70 -8.31 -3.70
C LEU A 28 -61.78 -7.51 -4.45
N ASP A 29 -62.78 -7.00 -3.74
CA ASP A 29 -63.81 -6.14 -4.31
C ASP A 29 -63.45 -4.65 -4.37
N LYS A 30 -62.41 -4.25 -3.61
CA LYS A 30 -61.92 -2.89 -3.67
C LYS A 30 -61.14 -2.69 -4.99
N ARG A 31 -61.73 -1.98 -5.93
CA ARG A 31 -60.96 -1.56 -7.12
C ARG A 31 -59.76 -0.71 -6.67
N PRO A 32 -58.52 -1.13 -6.96
CA PRO A 32 -57.35 -0.33 -6.63
C PRO A 32 -57.51 1.05 -7.28
N ARG A 33 -57.61 2.09 -6.45
CA ARG A 33 -57.60 3.44 -6.96
C ARG A 33 -56.18 3.69 -7.47
N LEU A 34 -56.04 4.10 -8.74
CA LEU A 34 -54.77 4.49 -9.29
C LEU A 34 -54.21 5.62 -8.42
N PRO A 35 -52.91 5.55 -8.06
CA PRO A 35 -52.25 6.62 -7.32
C PRO A 35 -52.34 7.95 -8.09
N SER A 36 -52.19 9.07 -7.38
CA SER A 36 -52.23 10.38 -8.02
C SER A 36 -51.15 10.46 -9.14
N ARG A 37 -51.39 11.32 -10.11
CA ARG A 37 -50.44 11.53 -11.26
C ARG A 37 -48.99 11.70 -10.80
N ASN A 38 -48.74 12.47 -9.73
CA ASN A 38 -47.40 12.69 -9.20
C ASN A 38 -46.80 11.39 -8.61
N TRP A 39 -47.62 10.56 -7.96
CA TRP A 39 -47.21 9.25 -7.48
C TRP A 39 -46.85 8.27 -8.62
N LEU A 40 -47.63 8.31 -9.71
CA LEU A 40 -47.34 7.49 -10.89
C LEU A 40 -46.00 7.91 -11.54
N ILE A 41 -45.74 9.22 -11.66
CA ILE A 41 -44.47 9.73 -12.15
C ILE A 41 -43.31 9.28 -11.23
N PHE A 42 -43.47 9.45 -9.93
CA PHE A 42 -42.47 9.02 -8.95
C PHE A 42 -42.18 7.51 -9.06
N LEU A 43 -43.21 6.69 -9.08
CA LEU A 43 -43.06 5.24 -9.22
C LEU A 43 -42.42 4.83 -10.53
N SER A 44 -42.78 5.46 -11.65
CA SER A 44 -42.18 5.15 -12.94
C SER A 44 -40.71 5.51 -13.00
N VAL A 45 -40.30 6.67 -12.46
CA VAL A 45 -38.90 7.10 -12.36
C VAL A 45 -38.12 6.14 -11.45
N THR A 46 -38.66 5.84 -10.27
CA THR A 46 -38.01 4.92 -9.32
C THR A 46 -37.85 3.51 -9.91
N GLN A 47 -38.89 3.00 -10.57
CA GLN A 47 -38.82 1.69 -11.23
C GLN A 47 -37.80 1.67 -12.36
N THR A 48 -37.67 2.76 -13.11
CA THR A 48 -36.66 2.89 -14.17
C THR A 48 -35.24 2.84 -13.58
N PHE A 49 -34.99 3.55 -12.49
CA PHE A 49 -33.68 3.50 -11.81
C PHE A 49 -33.38 2.10 -11.26
N ILE A 50 -34.33 1.46 -10.60
CA ILE A 50 -34.18 0.10 -10.09
C ILE A 50 -33.95 -0.89 -11.22
N GLY A 51 -34.72 -0.78 -12.30
CA GLY A 51 -34.59 -1.62 -13.48
C GLY A 51 -33.21 -1.48 -14.15
N TYR A 52 -32.74 -0.24 -14.30
CA TYR A 52 -31.44 0.04 -14.85
C TYR A 52 -30.29 -0.52 -13.98
N TYR A 53 -30.39 -0.33 -12.65
CA TYR A 53 -29.44 -0.92 -11.70
C TYR A 53 -29.42 -2.45 -11.79
N ALA A 54 -30.59 -3.08 -11.81
CA ALA A 54 -30.70 -4.54 -11.91
C ALA A 54 -30.11 -5.07 -13.24
N TYR A 55 -30.37 -4.35 -14.34
CA TYR A 55 -29.82 -4.65 -15.66
C TYR A 55 -28.27 -4.57 -15.64
N ASP A 56 -27.69 -3.49 -15.08
CA ASP A 56 -26.23 -3.35 -14.99
C ASP A 56 -25.60 -4.48 -14.17
N ARG A 57 -26.21 -4.85 -13.03
CA ARG A 57 -25.73 -5.97 -12.21
C ARG A 57 -25.85 -7.31 -12.90
N HIS A 58 -26.91 -7.51 -13.69
CA HIS A 58 -27.07 -8.74 -14.49
C HIS A 58 -26.00 -8.82 -15.59
N GLN A 59 -25.74 -7.74 -16.31
CA GLN A 59 -24.70 -7.69 -17.34
C GLN A 59 -23.30 -7.88 -16.73
N SER A 60 -23.03 -7.26 -15.58
CA SER A 60 -21.77 -7.45 -14.85
C SER A 60 -21.53 -8.92 -14.48
N ARG A 61 -22.58 -9.67 -14.11
CA ARG A 61 -22.47 -11.11 -13.83
C ARG A 61 -22.18 -11.91 -15.09
N LYS A 62 -22.86 -11.62 -16.20
CA LYS A 62 -22.62 -12.28 -17.49
C LYS A 62 -21.19 -12.10 -17.96
N ILE A 63 -20.68 -10.87 -17.93
CA ILE A 63 -19.29 -10.58 -18.31
C ILE A 63 -18.32 -11.42 -17.47
N ARG A 64 -18.49 -11.42 -16.15
CA ARG A 64 -17.63 -12.22 -15.27
C ARG A 64 -17.64 -13.70 -15.62
N GLN A 65 -18.82 -14.25 -15.83
CA GLN A 65 -18.99 -15.68 -16.15
C GLN A 65 -18.33 -16.01 -17.48
N GLU A 66 -18.48 -15.17 -18.49
CA GLU A 66 -17.84 -15.33 -19.80
C GLU A 66 -16.32 -15.45 -19.69
N TYR A 67 -15.67 -14.54 -18.91
CA TYR A 67 -14.20 -14.61 -18.73
C TYR A 67 -13.75 -15.77 -17.85
N VAL A 68 -14.54 -16.18 -16.86
CA VAL A 68 -14.26 -17.39 -16.06
C VAL A 68 -14.30 -18.63 -16.94
N ASP A 69 -15.32 -18.76 -17.80
CA ASP A 69 -15.44 -19.92 -18.70
C ASP A 69 -14.30 -19.98 -19.71
N ARG A 70 -13.78 -18.81 -20.16
CA ARG A 70 -12.60 -18.73 -21.05
C ARG A 70 -11.31 -19.24 -20.40
N VAL A 71 -11.12 -19.07 -19.10
CA VAL A 71 -9.88 -19.43 -18.39
C VAL A 71 -9.95 -20.76 -17.66
N LYS A 72 -11.12 -21.34 -17.52
CA LYS A 72 -11.36 -22.54 -16.73
C LYS A 72 -10.52 -23.74 -17.20
N HIS A 73 -10.32 -23.88 -18.51
CA HIS A 73 -9.53 -24.96 -19.09
C HIS A 73 -8.05 -24.94 -18.64
N LEU A 74 -7.50 -23.76 -18.27
CA LEU A 74 -6.13 -23.64 -17.80
C LEU A 74 -5.92 -24.22 -16.39
N ALA A 75 -6.98 -24.36 -15.60
CA ALA A 75 -6.91 -24.98 -14.27
C ALA A 75 -7.01 -26.52 -14.34
N GLU A 76 -7.33 -27.08 -15.50
CA GLU A 76 -7.44 -28.54 -15.69
C GLU A 76 -6.07 -29.21 -15.80
N ASP A 77 -5.02 -28.45 -16.11
CA ASP A 77 -3.65 -28.96 -16.15
C ASP A 77 -3.16 -29.32 -14.75
N PRO A 78 -2.86 -30.60 -14.47
CA PRO A 78 -2.44 -31.02 -13.14
C PRO A 78 -1.06 -30.46 -12.81
N LEU A 79 -0.96 -29.67 -11.73
CA LEU A 79 0.32 -29.27 -11.14
C LEU A 79 1.06 -30.51 -10.62
N GLN A 80 2.35 -30.63 -10.93
CA GLN A 80 3.19 -31.68 -10.34
C GLN A 80 3.29 -31.48 -8.84
N SER A 81 3.45 -32.56 -8.07
CA SER A 81 3.40 -32.57 -6.61
C SER A 81 4.41 -31.61 -5.93
N LEU A 82 5.46 -31.19 -6.63
CA LEU A 82 6.50 -30.26 -6.14
C LEU A 82 6.43 -28.87 -6.81
N ASP A 83 5.50 -28.64 -7.72
CA ASP A 83 5.36 -27.36 -8.40
C ASP A 83 4.58 -26.37 -7.56
N PHE A 84 5.12 -25.16 -7.45
CA PHE A 84 4.41 -24.04 -6.83
C PHE A 84 3.41 -23.43 -7.84
N PRO A 85 2.25 -22.95 -7.37
CA PRO A 85 1.35 -22.21 -8.23
C PRO A 85 2.03 -20.92 -8.73
N ARG A 86 1.65 -20.50 -9.92
CA ARG A 86 2.07 -19.21 -10.48
C ARG A 86 1.61 -18.09 -9.55
N THR A 87 2.51 -17.17 -9.16
CA THR A 87 2.20 -16.10 -8.20
C THR A 87 2.36 -14.74 -8.86
N VAL A 88 1.29 -13.95 -8.86
CA VAL A 88 1.26 -12.58 -9.36
C VAL A 88 1.55 -11.60 -8.24
N THR A 89 2.46 -10.65 -8.47
CA THR A 89 2.70 -9.56 -7.52
C THR A 89 1.91 -8.32 -7.94
N VAL A 90 1.06 -7.82 -7.06
CA VAL A 90 0.19 -6.67 -7.33
C VAL A 90 0.67 -5.47 -6.55
N TYR A 91 1.03 -4.40 -7.24
CA TYR A 91 1.46 -3.15 -6.66
C TYR A 91 0.35 -2.11 -6.70
N SER A 92 0.11 -1.48 -5.57
CA SER A 92 -0.87 -0.41 -5.40
C SER A 92 -0.24 0.71 -4.58
N ALA A 93 -0.43 1.96 -4.97
CA ALA A 93 0.02 3.13 -4.23
C ALA A 93 -1.16 3.93 -3.68
N LYS A 94 -0.88 4.80 -2.73
CA LYS A 94 -1.85 5.75 -2.20
C LYS A 94 -2.28 6.72 -3.29
N TRP A 95 -3.60 6.94 -3.44
CA TRP A 95 -4.13 7.92 -4.37
C TRP A 95 -3.89 9.34 -3.85
N PRO A 96 -3.36 10.26 -4.67
CA PRO A 96 -3.15 11.64 -4.27
C PRO A 96 -4.44 12.35 -3.84
N GLY A 97 -4.47 12.82 -2.59
CA GLY A 97 -5.62 13.51 -2.02
C GLY A 97 -6.68 12.62 -1.36
N ASP A 98 -6.46 11.32 -1.27
CA ASP A 98 -7.26 10.41 -0.46
C ASP A 98 -6.49 10.00 0.81
N ASP A 99 -7.20 9.89 1.93
CA ASP A 99 -6.65 9.38 3.18
C ASP A 99 -6.55 7.85 3.18
N ASP A 100 -7.39 7.20 2.34
CA ASP A 100 -7.48 5.75 2.23
C ASP A 100 -6.44 5.21 1.23
N TRP A 101 -5.38 4.63 1.76
CA TRP A 101 -4.28 4.06 0.97
C TRP A 101 -4.63 2.74 0.26
N ASP A 102 -5.71 2.05 0.68
CA ASP A 102 -6.06 0.71 0.18
C ASP A 102 -7.04 0.73 -1.01
N ARG A 103 -7.39 1.89 -1.55
CA ARG A 103 -8.37 2.03 -2.64
C ARG A 103 -7.99 1.24 -3.89
N GLY A 104 -6.76 1.34 -4.35
CA GLY A 104 -6.29 0.62 -5.53
C GLY A 104 -6.30 -0.90 -5.33
N SER A 105 -5.89 -1.39 -4.17
CA SER A 105 -5.91 -2.82 -3.87
C SER A 105 -7.34 -3.36 -3.69
N ARG A 106 -8.27 -2.56 -3.14
CA ARG A 106 -9.71 -2.92 -3.14
C ARG A 106 -10.30 -2.96 -4.55
N TYR A 107 -9.91 -2.03 -5.41
CA TYR A 107 -10.31 -2.03 -6.82
C TYR A 107 -9.84 -3.31 -7.51
N PHE A 108 -8.56 -3.67 -7.37
CA PHE A 108 -8.00 -4.91 -7.91
C PHE A 108 -8.78 -6.14 -7.41
N ARG A 109 -8.98 -6.25 -6.09
CA ARG A 109 -9.72 -7.36 -5.49
C ARG A 109 -11.17 -7.44 -5.99
N LYS A 110 -11.81 -6.30 -6.23
CA LYS A 110 -13.23 -6.23 -6.64
C LYS A 110 -13.44 -6.51 -8.12
N TYR A 111 -12.56 -6.02 -9.00
CA TYR A 111 -12.78 -6.03 -10.44
C TYR A 111 -11.86 -6.97 -11.21
N VAL A 112 -10.62 -7.14 -10.79
CA VAL A 112 -9.65 -8.01 -11.46
C VAL A 112 -9.66 -9.39 -10.84
N LYS A 113 -9.49 -9.50 -9.52
CA LYS A 113 -9.53 -10.79 -8.83
C LYS A 113 -10.93 -11.39 -8.79
N VAL A 114 -11.96 -10.55 -8.65
CA VAL A 114 -13.37 -10.92 -8.48
C VAL A 114 -13.59 -12.03 -7.43
N CYS A 115 -13.22 -11.74 -6.19
CA CYS A 115 -13.67 -12.53 -5.03
C CYS A 115 -14.71 -11.75 -4.26
N ARG A 116 -15.93 -12.18 -4.30
CA ARG A 116 -16.89 -11.87 -3.25
C ARG A 116 -17.02 -13.11 -2.39
N SER A 117 -16.26 -13.15 -1.31
CA SER A 117 -16.48 -14.13 -0.24
C SER A 117 -17.84 -13.85 0.41
N PRO A 118 -18.79 -14.77 0.42
CA PRO A 118 -20.12 -14.51 0.97
C PRO A 118 -20.14 -14.55 2.51
N LEU A 119 -19.01 -14.67 3.18
CA LEU A 119 -18.93 -14.99 4.61
C LEU A 119 -18.94 -13.80 5.56
N SER A 120 -19.11 -12.54 5.11
CA SER A 120 -19.00 -11.42 6.06
C SER A 120 -20.26 -10.58 6.30
N GLN A 121 -21.42 -10.91 5.72
CA GLN A 121 -22.66 -10.24 6.13
C GLN A 121 -23.86 -11.20 6.03
N GLY A 122 -24.33 -11.63 7.19
CA GLY A 122 -25.56 -12.40 7.34
C GLY A 122 -26.77 -11.59 6.88
N GLY A 123 -27.34 -11.96 5.72
CA GLY A 123 -28.61 -11.51 5.24
C GLY A 123 -29.36 -12.67 4.57
N PRO A 124 -30.70 -12.79 4.73
CA PRO A 124 -31.49 -13.99 4.42
C PRO A 124 -31.74 -14.24 2.93
N PHE A 125 -31.07 -13.58 2.00
CA PHE A 125 -31.20 -13.79 0.55
C PHE A 125 -29.90 -14.25 -0.08
N THR A 126 -29.40 -15.40 0.37
CA THR A 126 -28.20 -16.03 -0.21
C THR A 126 -28.58 -17.13 -1.19
N HIS A 127 -29.02 -16.78 -2.38
CA HIS A 127 -28.70 -17.58 -3.54
C HIS A 127 -27.35 -17.09 -4.08
N SER A 128 -26.31 -17.43 -3.35
CA SER A 128 -24.92 -17.24 -3.71
C SER A 128 -24.56 -18.24 -4.80
N PHE A 129 -24.88 -17.92 -6.04
CA PHE A 129 -24.22 -18.58 -7.16
C PHE A 129 -22.77 -18.13 -7.16
N LEU A 130 -21.87 -19.09 -6.96
CA LEU A 130 -20.42 -18.99 -6.95
C LEU A 130 -19.93 -18.27 -8.21
N ALA A 131 -19.69 -16.97 -8.12
CA ALA A 131 -18.83 -16.32 -9.06
C ALA A 131 -17.40 -16.74 -8.70
N GLN A 132 -16.88 -17.80 -9.32
CA GLN A 132 -15.49 -18.20 -9.18
C GLN A 132 -14.63 -17.02 -9.67
N PRO A 133 -13.68 -16.52 -8.86
CA PRO A 133 -12.78 -15.46 -9.30
C PRO A 133 -11.91 -15.98 -10.45
N ILE A 134 -11.61 -15.10 -11.42
CA ILE A 134 -10.85 -15.46 -12.62
C ILE A 134 -9.50 -16.09 -12.24
N PHE A 135 -8.79 -15.56 -11.25
CA PHE A 135 -7.53 -16.12 -10.78
C PHE A 135 -7.68 -17.50 -10.11
N VAL A 136 -8.76 -17.73 -9.37
CA VAL A 136 -9.03 -19.06 -8.79
C VAL A 136 -9.40 -20.05 -9.89
N ALA A 137 -10.17 -19.60 -10.90
CA ALA A 137 -10.51 -20.42 -12.05
C ALA A 137 -9.28 -20.78 -12.89
N ALA A 138 -8.22 -19.97 -12.88
CA ALA A 138 -6.95 -20.21 -13.55
C ALA A 138 -5.87 -20.80 -12.62
N ALA A 139 -6.19 -21.17 -11.38
CA ALA A 139 -5.26 -21.67 -10.37
C ALA A 139 -4.01 -20.76 -10.13
N ILE A 140 -4.19 -19.44 -10.18
CA ILE A 140 -3.12 -18.44 -9.98
C ILE A 140 -3.23 -17.85 -8.58
N ASP A 141 -2.10 -17.82 -7.85
CA ASP A 141 -1.98 -17.12 -6.58
C ASP A 141 -1.54 -15.66 -6.78
N TYR A 142 -1.75 -14.81 -5.78
CA TYR A 142 -1.37 -13.40 -5.88
C TYR A 142 -0.99 -12.83 -4.52
N THR A 143 -0.04 -11.90 -4.54
CA THR A 143 0.39 -11.10 -3.38
C THR A 143 0.13 -9.62 -3.66
N VAL A 144 -0.46 -8.90 -2.70
CA VAL A 144 -0.72 -7.46 -2.82
C VAL A 144 0.25 -6.68 -1.94
N ILE A 145 0.98 -5.78 -2.56
CA ILE A 145 1.90 -4.85 -1.91
C ILE A 145 1.33 -3.45 -2.09
N ALA A 146 0.87 -2.84 -1.00
CA ALA A 146 0.29 -1.50 -1.03
C ALA A 146 1.17 -0.50 -0.27
N GLY A 147 1.50 0.62 -0.91
CA GLY A 147 2.16 1.76 -0.30
C GLY A 147 1.19 2.54 0.59
N LYS A 148 1.54 2.76 1.86
CA LYS A 148 0.71 3.54 2.80
C LYS A 148 0.88 5.04 2.63
N ARG A 149 2.06 5.48 2.17
CA ARG A 149 2.40 6.87 1.89
C ARG A 149 2.89 6.99 0.46
N HIS A 150 2.94 8.20 -0.05
CA HIS A 150 3.57 8.46 -1.34
C HIS A 150 5.07 8.10 -1.26
N GLY A 151 5.56 7.36 -2.27
CA GLY A 151 6.94 6.89 -2.35
C GLY A 151 7.27 5.60 -1.58
N ASP A 152 6.36 5.10 -0.72
CA ASP A 152 6.56 3.83 -0.01
C ASP A 152 6.78 2.66 -0.99
N LEU A 153 5.99 2.64 -2.07
CA LEU A 153 6.11 1.61 -3.09
C LEU A 153 7.46 1.70 -3.82
N ALA A 154 7.88 2.91 -4.19
CA ALA A 154 9.15 3.13 -4.85
C ALA A 154 10.32 2.65 -3.97
N THR A 155 10.29 2.97 -2.69
CA THR A 155 11.31 2.55 -1.71
C THR A 155 11.33 1.02 -1.55
N ARG A 156 10.16 0.37 -1.48
CA ARG A 156 10.09 -1.10 -1.38
C ARG A 156 10.65 -1.78 -2.62
N VAL A 157 10.22 -1.36 -3.80
CA VAL A 157 10.71 -1.93 -5.07
C VAL A 157 12.22 -1.73 -5.20
N ALA A 158 12.74 -0.53 -4.87
CA ALA A 158 14.17 -0.27 -4.88
C ALA A 158 14.94 -1.18 -3.90
N ASN A 159 14.43 -1.35 -2.68
CA ASN A 159 15.06 -2.21 -1.67
C ASN A 159 15.01 -3.69 -2.06
N ASP A 160 13.90 -4.16 -2.63
CA ASP A 160 13.80 -5.54 -3.11
C ASP A 160 14.84 -5.82 -4.21
N ILE A 161 15.01 -4.89 -5.17
CA ILE A 161 16.02 -5.00 -6.22
C ILE A 161 17.44 -4.93 -5.65
N LYS A 162 17.72 -4.00 -4.73
CA LYS A 162 19.03 -3.90 -4.07
C LYS A 162 19.38 -5.18 -3.32
N THR A 163 18.44 -5.77 -2.60
CA THR A 163 18.66 -7.04 -1.89
C THR A 163 18.91 -8.19 -2.86
N GLU A 164 18.16 -8.26 -3.97
CA GLU A 164 18.41 -9.26 -5.02
C GLU A 164 19.80 -9.09 -5.67
N ARG A 165 20.21 -7.85 -5.96
CA ARG A 165 21.56 -7.53 -6.49
C ARG A 165 22.67 -7.90 -5.49
N ARG A 166 22.50 -7.60 -4.20
CA ARG A 166 23.48 -7.95 -3.15
C ARG A 166 23.64 -9.46 -3.02
N VAL A 167 22.54 -10.20 -3.04
CA VAL A 167 22.57 -11.66 -3.02
C VAL A 167 23.22 -12.23 -4.29
N ALA A 168 22.94 -11.67 -5.47
CA ALA A 168 23.53 -12.09 -6.73
C ALA A 168 25.04 -11.87 -6.79
N LEU A 169 25.54 -10.79 -6.15
CA LEU A 169 26.97 -10.49 -6.03
C LEU A 169 27.67 -11.21 -4.86
N GLY A 170 26.91 -12.00 -4.09
CA GLY A 170 27.46 -12.72 -2.93
C GLY A 170 27.80 -11.84 -1.72
N LEU A 171 27.38 -10.60 -1.70
CA LEU A 171 27.58 -9.66 -0.59
C LEU A 171 26.73 -10.03 0.63
N ASP A 172 25.53 -10.56 0.38
CA ASP A 172 24.62 -11.03 1.41
C ASP A 172 24.38 -12.54 1.30
N PRO A 173 24.24 -13.24 2.44
CA PRO A 173 23.84 -14.63 2.42
C PRO A 173 22.42 -14.73 1.84
N PRO A 174 22.11 -15.75 1.03
CA PRO A 174 20.76 -15.97 0.55
C PRO A 174 19.82 -16.09 1.75
N PRO A 175 18.57 -15.60 1.66
CA PRO A 175 17.61 -15.66 2.74
C PRO A 175 17.51 -17.09 3.25
N LEU A 176 17.69 -17.25 4.56
CA LEU A 176 17.78 -18.53 5.29
C LEU A 176 16.51 -19.37 5.09
N SER A 177 16.45 -20.05 3.96
CA SER A 177 15.62 -21.23 3.82
C SER A 177 16.56 -22.41 3.95
N ALA A 178 16.40 -23.20 4.98
CA ALA A 178 17.11 -24.41 5.37
C ALA A 178 18.35 -24.82 4.52
N PRO A 179 19.45 -25.27 5.12
CA PRO A 179 20.74 -25.52 4.45
C PRO A 179 20.76 -26.75 3.53
N SER A 180 19.61 -27.31 3.16
CA SER A 180 19.53 -28.48 2.28
C SER A 180 19.50 -28.07 0.80
N LEU A 181 20.11 -28.90 -0.06
CA LEU A 181 20.07 -28.74 -1.52
C LEU A 181 18.63 -28.71 -2.06
N LEU A 182 17.72 -29.42 -1.42
CA LEU A 182 16.28 -29.40 -1.69
C LEU A 182 15.67 -28.00 -1.48
N ALA A 183 16.08 -27.31 -0.42
CA ALA A 183 15.59 -25.96 -0.14
C ALA A 183 16.08 -24.94 -1.18
N LYS A 184 17.30 -25.08 -1.69
CA LYS A 184 17.79 -24.23 -2.80
C LYS A 184 16.95 -24.43 -4.07
N GLY A 185 16.67 -25.66 -4.45
CA GLY A 185 15.81 -25.99 -5.59
C GLY A 185 14.39 -25.44 -5.42
N MET A 186 13.81 -25.56 -4.23
CA MET A 186 12.48 -25.00 -3.92
C MET A 186 12.45 -23.47 -3.97
N THR A 187 13.48 -22.78 -3.47
CA THR A 187 13.55 -21.31 -3.53
C THR A 187 13.69 -20.80 -4.96
N GLU A 188 14.48 -21.50 -5.78
CA GLU A 188 14.68 -21.16 -7.17
C GLU A 188 13.42 -21.44 -8.01
N ALA A 189 12.75 -22.57 -7.79
CA ALA A 189 11.46 -22.86 -8.39
C ALA A 189 10.40 -21.80 -8.02
N LYS A 190 10.32 -21.40 -6.76
CA LYS A 190 9.42 -20.34 -6.30
C LYS A 190 9.74 -18.99 -6.95
N ARG A 191 11.02 -18.63 -7.07
CA ARG A 191 11.48 -17.42 -7.74
C ARG A 191 11.09 -17.43 -9.21
N ARG A 192 11.31 -18.55 -9.91
CA ARG A 192 10.92 -18.73 -11.30
C ARG A 192 9.40 -18.58 -11.48
N ARG A 193 8.59 -19.20 -10.63
CA ARG A 193 7.12 -19.10 -10.67
C ARG A 193 6.62 -17.68 -10.35
N LYS A 194 7.32 -16.94 -9.47
CA LYS A 194 7.04 -15.52 -9.24
C LYS A 194 7.35 -14.68 -10.49
N HIS A 195 8.46 -14.96 -11.16
CA HIS A 195 8.83 -14.27 -12.40
C HIS A 195 7.82 -14.55 -13.52
N GLU A 196 7.46 -15.82 -13.72
CA GLU A 196 6.43 -16.25 -14.70
C GLU A 196 5.03 -15.66 -14.34
N GLY A 197 4.78 -15.38 -13.07
CA GLY A 197 3.54 -14.80 -12.59
C GLY A 197 3.28 -13.39 -13.09
N GLY A 198 4.33 -12.62 -13.27
CA GLY A 198 4.24 -11.23 -13.69
C GLY A 198 3.89 -10.27 -12.55
N THR A 199 3.85 -9.01 -12.90
CA THR A 199 3.61 -7.89 -12.00
C THR A 199 2.41 -7.07 -12.45
N ALA A 200 1.40 -6.91 -11.60
CA ALA A 200 0.25 -6.04 -11.88
C ALA A 200 0.42 -4.70 -11.16
N VAL A 201 0.32 -3.60 -11.89
CA VAL A 201 0.41 -2.23 -11.36
C VAL A 201 -0.93 -1.54 -11.50
N VAL A 202 -1.49 -1.05 -10.39
CA VAL A 202 -2.86 -0.52 -10.34
C VAL A 202 -2.86 0.99 -10.25
N GLY A 203 -3.21 1.64 -11.34
CA GLY A 203 -3.36 3.10 -11.47
C GLY A 203 -2.06 3.87 -11.68
N ARG A 204 -2.20 5.12 -12.11
CA ARG A 204 -1.09 6.00 -12.49
C ARG A 204 -0.09 6.25 -11.35
N ALA A 205 -0.57 6.50 -10.12
CA ALA A 205 0.30 6.76 -8.97
C ALA A 205 1.21 5.55 -8.67
N ALA A 206 0.65 4.33 -8.68
CA ALA A 206 1.43 3.11 -8.48
C ALA A 206 2.44 2.88 -9.62
N PHE A 207 2.06 3.22 -10.85
CA PHE A 207 2.96 3.10 -12.01
C PHE A 207 4.16 4.04 -11.89
N LYS A 208 3.94 5.31 -11.55
CA LYS A 208 5.03 6.27 -11.33
C LYS A 208 5.98 5.82 -10.21
N GLU A 209 5.42 5.41 -9.07
CA GLU A 209 6.22 4.91 -7.96
C GLU A 209 6.99 3.63 -8.31
N TYR A 210 6.36 2.71 -9.04
CA TYR A 210 7.00 1.47 -9.46
C TYR A 210 8.19 1.73 -10.39
N MET A 211 8.01 2.59 -11.41
CA MET A 211 9.08 2.95 -12.36
C MET A 211 10.21 3.71 -11.65
N ALA A 212 9.88 4.63 -10.75
CA ALA A 212 10.88 5.31 -9.91
C ALA A 212 11.65 4.32 -9.01
N GLY A 213 10.96 3.33 -8.44
CA GLY A 213 11.56 2.26 -7.65
C GLY A 213 12.49 1.36 -8.47
N LEU A 214 12.09 0.96 -9.68
CA LEU A 214 12.93 0.22 -10.61
C LEU A 214 14.20 0.98 -10.91
N ARG A 215 14.08 2.25 -11.30
CA ARG A 215 15.24 3.09 -11.61
C ARG A 215 16.19 3.20 -10.43
N ARG A 216 15.69 3.57 -9.25
CA ARG A 216 16.48 3.68 -8.03
C ARG A 216 17.17 2.37 -7.68
N GLY A 217 16.48 1.24 -7.74
CA GLY A 217 17.01 -0.07 -7.42
C GLY A 217 18.18 -0.49 -8.32
N TRP A 218 18.16 -0.09 -9.60
CA TRP A 218 19.21 -0.43 -10.56
C TRP A 218 20.32 0.62 -10.69
N THR A 219 20.08 1.88 -10.29
CA THR A 219 21.08 2.96 -10.40
C THR A 219 21.79 3.28 -9.09
N GLU A 220 21.10 3.15 -7.95
CA GLU A 220 21.69 3.49 -6.65
C GLU A 220 22.73 2.45 -6.19
N ASN A 221 23.63 2.91 -5.33
CA ASN A 221 24.64 2.08 -4.69
C ASN A 221 24.01 0.99 -3.82
N LEU A 222 24.75 -0.11 -3.63
CA LEU A 222 24.34 -1.28 -2.84
C LEU A 222 24.74 -1.20 -1.37
N GLU A 223 25.15 -0.03 -0.90
CA GLU A 223 25.46 0.19 0.51
C GLU A 223 24.25 -0.10 1.38
N ARG A 224 24.45 -0.84 2.47
CA ARG A 224 23.44 -0.97 3.53
C ARG A 224 23.43 0.31 4.35
N LEU A 225 22.75 1.29 3.85
CA LEU A 225 22.53 2.51 4.62
C LEU A 225 21.26 2.36 5.45
N ASP A 226 21.41 2.41 6.76
CA ASP A 226 20.32 2.79 7.63
C ASP A 226 20.07 4.28 7.41
N GLU A 227 19.04 4.59 6.61
CA GLU A 227 18.68 5.98 6.31
C GLU A 227 18.47 6.79 7.60
N ASP A 228 17.98 6.14 8.65
CA ASP A 228 17.77 6.74 9.97
C ASP A 228 19.11 7.05 10.65
N GLU A 229 20.12 6.18 10.54
CA GLU A 229 21.44 6.42 11.12
C GLU A 229 22.19 7.55 10.40
N LYS A 230 22.10 7.58 9.07
CA LYS A 230 22.68 8.68 8.27
C LYS A 230 22.03 10.01 8.64
N LEU A 231 20.70 10.01 8.72
CA LEU A 231 19.95 11.20 9.11
C LEU A 231 20.28 11.64 10.53
N SER A 232 20.46 10.70 11.48
CA SER A 232 20.88 11.00 12.84
C SER A 232 22.24 11.72 12.86
N ARG A 233 23.22 11.22 12.12
CA ARG A 233 24.56 11.84 12.00
C ARG A 233 24.50 13.23 11.35
N GLU A 234 23.69 13.40 10.31
CA GLU A 234 23.48 14.71 9.68
C GLU A 234 22.87 15.72 10.67
N LEU A 235 21.88 15.27 11.47
CA LEU A 235 21.19 16.12 12.45
C LEU A 235 22.02 16.40 13.70
N GLU A 236 22.97 15.53 14.04
CA GLU A 236 23.92 15.77 15.15
C GLU A 236 24.93 16.87 14.81
N GLY A 237 25.30 16.99 13.52
CA GLY A 237 26.29 17.98 13.07
C GLY A 237 25.75 19.38 12.76
N ASP A 238 24.42 19.63 12.87
CA ASP A 238 23.83 20.91 12.46
C ASP A 238 23.76 21.98 13.58
N GLY A 239 24.26 21.68 14.80
CA GLY A 239 24.40 22.64 15.89
C GLY A 239 23.11 23.08 16.61
N HIS A 240 21.93 22.58 16.21
CA HIS A 240 20.66 22.97 16.87
C HIS A 240 20.54 22.53 18.34
N PHE A 241 21.28 21.51 18.73
CA PHE A 241 21.35 20.97 20.07
C PHE A 241 22.67 21.33 20.79
N ASP A 242 23.55 22.10 20.15
CA ASP A 242 24.74 22.55 20.81
C ASP A 242 24.40 23.56 21.92
N GLU A 243 25.15 23.52 22.96
CA GLU A 243 25.02 24.49 24.02
C GLU A 243 25.57 25.83 23.50
N PRO A 244 24.83 26.95 23.63
CA PRO A 244 25.42 28.24 23.32
C PRO A 244 26.64 28.38 24.22
N GLU A 245 27.85 28.43 23.64
CA GLU A 245 29.06 28.73 24.38
C GLU A 245 28.80 30.04 25.09
N LEU A 246 28.66 29.99 26.41
CA LEU A 246 28.74 31.15 27.24
C LEU A 246 30.09 31.76 26.98
N SER A 247 30.11 32.84 26.19
CA SER A 247 31.34 33.59 25.89
C SER A 247 32.10 33.76 27.19
N PRO A 248 33.39 33.35 27.27
CA PRO A 248 34.18 33.57 28.46
C PRO A 248 34.54 35.05 28.52
N GLY A 249 33.59 35.86 28.95
CA GLY A 249 33.75 37.26 29.21
C GLY A 249 33.80 37.56 30.68
N LEU A 250 34.71 36.90 31.41
CA LEU A 250 35.24 37.42 32.69
C LEU A 250 36.66 36.87 32.85
N SER A 251 37.59 37.76 32.66
CA SER A 251 39.00 37.63 32.95
C SER A 251 39.27 36.88 34.24
N SER A 252 39.92 35.72 34.08
CA SER A 252 40.63 35.06 35.16
C SER A 252 41.91 35.80 35.42
N ASP A 253 41.83 36.81 36.28
CA ASP A 253 43.06 37.29 36.94
C ASP A 253 42.93 36.90 38.42
N SER A 254 44.00 36.31 38.94
CA SER A 254 44.26 35.92 40.33
C SER A 254 43.54 34.63 40.80
N LEU A 255 44.30 33.56 40.84
CA LEU A 255 44.80 32.89 42.07
C LEU A 255 45.61 31.62 41.64
N ALA A 256 46.89 31.82 41.50
CA ALA A 256 47.89 30.77 41.70
C ALA A 256 47.89 30.39 43.20
N ASP A 257 48.08 29.08 43.43
CA ASP A 257 48.21 28.39 44.73
C ASP A 257 46.94 27.75 45.31
N ALA A 258 46.75 26.50 44.88
CA ALA A 258 46.13 25.47 45.73
C ALA A 258 46.61 24.09 45.28
N GLU A 259 47.29 23.39 46.17
CA GLU A 259 47.76 22.01 46.02
C GLU A 259 46.65 21.04 45.65
N PRO A 260 46.96 19.96 44.88
CA PRO A 260 45.97 18.94 44.52
C PRO A 260 45.61 18.09 45.73
N LEU A 261 44.35 18.15 46.15
CA LEU A 261 43.77 17.22 47.10
C LEU A 261 43.69 15.79 46.51
N PRO A 262 44.01 14.74 47.30
CA PRO A 262 43.99 13.36 46.80
C PRO A 262 42.56 12.87 46.54
N THR A 263 42.31 12.37 45.35
CA THR A 263 41.08 11.67 44.98
C THR A 263 40.82 10.48 45.90
N PRO A 264 39.62 10.34 46.48
CA PRO A 264 39.28 9.17 47.26
C PRO A 264 39.11 7.97 46.36
N SER A 265 39.94 6.92 46.57
CA SER A 265 39.78 5.62 45.93
C SER A 265 38.45 5.00 46.33
N ARG A 266 37.55 4.89 45.40
CA ARG A 266 36.27 4.22 45.58
C ARG A 266 36.49 2.71 45.55
N LEU A 267 36.50 2.08 46.69
CA LEU A 267 36.46 0.62 46.83
C LEU A 267 35.15 0.07 46.21
N PRO A 268 35.21 -1.01 45.42
CA PRO A 268 34.01 -1.64 44.89
C PRO A 268 33.19 -2.27 46.03
N PRO A 269 31.83 -2.18 45.99
CA PRO A 269 31.00 -2.81 47.01
C PRO A 269 31.14 -4.32 46.93
N SER A 270 31.41 -4.95 48.09
CA SER A 270 31.47 -6.41 48.27
C SER A 270 30.10 -7.02 48.00
N ARG A 271 30.05 -7.91 47.03
CA ARG A 271 28.87 -8.66 46.61
C ARG A 271 28.62 -9.79 47.64
N PRO A 272 27.36 -10.01 48.09
CA PRO A 272 27.05 -11.16 48.96
C PRO A 272 27.19 -12.49 48.17
N PRO A 273 27.51 -13.61 48.80
CA PRO A 273 27.70 -14.91 48.16
C PRO A 273 26.34 -15.43 47.63
N GLY A 274 26.20 -15.47 46.30
CA GLY A 274 25.04 -16.02 45.62
C GLY A 274 25.08 -17.54 45.57
N ILE A 275 23.94 -18.12 45.78
CA ILE A 275 23.60 -19.54 45.73
C ILE A 275 24.04 -20.16 44.39
N TYR A 276 24.81 -21.22 44.42
CA TYR A 276 25.25 -21.98 43.26
C TYR A 276 24.06 -22.59 42.50
N SER A 277 23.91 -22.20 41.24
CA SER A 277 23.04 -22.87 40.29
C SER A 277 23.89 -23.70 39.31
N PRO A 278 23.65 -25.00 39.12
CA PRO A 278 24.52 -25.90 38.34
C PRO A 278 24.38 -25.80 36.82
N LEU A 279 23.84 -24.72 36.28
CA LEU A 279 23.59 -24.52 34.84
C LEU A 279 24.27 -23.26 34.25
N SER A 280 25.41 -22.85 34.81
CA SER A 280 26.19 -21.77 34.19
C SER A 280 27.11 -22.33 33.11
N THR A 281 26.74 -22.08 31.84
CA THR A 281 27.67 -22.17 30.71
C THR A 281 28.90 -21.31 30.96
N PRO A 282 30.11 -21.77 30.59
CA PRO A 282 31.34 -21.00 30.80
C PRO A 282 31.28 -19.66 30.10
N ILE A 283 31.34 -18.57 30.88
CA ILE A 283 31.42 -17.22 30.39
C ILE A 283 32.76 -17.07 29.64
N ARG A 284 32.69 -16.99 28.32
CA ARG A 284 33.81 -16.60 27.46
C ARG A 284 34.37 -15.25 27.97
N PRO A 285 35.67 -15.10 28.23
CA PRO A 285 36.23 -13.84 28.66
C PRO A 285 35.89 -12.76 27.62
N PRO A 286 35.53 -11.53 28.04
CA PRO A 286 35.27 -10.46 27.13
C PRO A 286 36.48 -10.25 26.24
N SER A 287 36.27 -10.31 24.93
CA SER A 287 37.30 -9.96 23.95
C SER A 287 37.80 -8.54 24.28
N PRO A 288 39.12 -8.28 24.21
CA PRO A 288 39.63 -6.93 24.43
C PRO A 288 38.85 -5.96 23.57
N PHE A 289 38.37 -4.87 24.17
CA PHE A 289 37.65 -3.82 23.47
C PHE A 289 38.39 -3.43 22.20
N PRO A 290 37.76 -3.41 21.03
CA PRO A 290 38.43 -2.92 19.85
C PRO A 290 38.83 -1.47 20.12
N SER A 291 40.12 -1.18 19.91
CA SER A 291 40.66 0.17 20.02
C SER A 291 39.81 1.13 19.18
N PRO A 292 39.51 2.36 19.65
CA PRO A 292 38.63 3.31 18.97
C PRO A 292 39.22 3.94 17.68
N THR A 293 40.24 3.30 17.06
CA THR A 293 40.92 3.84 15.89
C THR A 293 40.73 3.01 14.61
N ALA A 294 39.85 2.03 14.60
CA ALA A 294 39.45 1.43 13.33
C ALA A 294 38.37 2.30 12.70
N ALA A 295 38.69 3.00 11.62
CA ALA A 295 37.68 3.60 10.76
C ALA A 295 36.62 2.56 10.46
N PRO A 296 35.29 2.91 10.51
CA PRO A 296 34.24 1.96 10.25
C PRO A 296 34.54 1.25 8.94
N ALA A 297 34.58 -0.08 8.96
CA ALA A 297 34.82 -0.88 7.77
C ALA A 297 33.77 -0.47 6.73
N ARG A 298 34.22 0.07 5.58
CA ARG A 298 33.31 0.45 4.50
C ARG A 298 32.52 -0.78 4.07
N ASP A 299 31.21 -0.63 3.91
CA ASP A 299 30.35 -1.68 3.36
C ASP A 299 30.86 -2.03 1.95
N PRO A 300 31.17 -3.31 1.65
CA PRO A 300 31.65 -3.72 0.33
C PRO A 300 30.69 -3.39 -0.81
N GLY A 301 29.44 -3.00 -0.52
CA GLY A 301 28.46 -2.54 -1.51
C GLY A 301 28.62 -1.09 -1.99
N THR A 302 29.52 -0.28 -1.36
CA THR A 302 29.67 1.16 -1.66
C THR A 302 30.25 1.42 -3.04
N ASP A 303 31.16 0.57 -3.53
CA ASP A 303 31.93 0.79 -4.75
C ASP A 303 31.42 -0.02 -5.96
N VAL A 304 30.24 -0.65 -5.86
CA VAL A 304 29.68 -1.46 -6.95
C VAL A 304 28.99 -0.56 -7.98
N PRO A 305 29.49 -0.48 -9.22
CA PRO A 305 28.85 0.31 -10.26
C PRO A 305 27.49 -0.28 -10.66
N PRO A 306 26.57 0.54 -11.17
CA PRO A 306 25.31 0.06 -11.72
C PRO A 306 25.58 -0.93 -12.88
N PRO A 307 24.81 -2.02 -13.00
CA PRO A 307 25.00 -3.01 -14.06
C PRO A 307 24.71 -2.38 -15.43
N ALA A 308 25.52 -2.72 -16.42
CA ALA A 308 25.30 -2.27 -17.80
C ALA A 308 24.10 -2.96 -18.44
N TYR A 309 23.86 -4.23 -18.09
CA TYR A 309 22.73 -5.02 -18.57
C TYR A 309 21.84 -5.41 -17.40
N LEU A 310 20.53 -5.27 -17.61
CA LEU A 310 19.54 -5.68 -16.62
C LEU A 310 19.09 -7.13 -16.87
N PRO A 311 18.86 -7.91 -15.82
CA PRO A 311 18.24 -9.22 -15.99
C PRO A 311 16.78 -9.05 -16.45
N PRO A 312 16.19 -10.06 -17.11
CA PRO A 312 14.79 -10.03 -17.52
C PRO A 312 13.89 -9.77 -16.32
N GLN A 313 12.97 -8.82 -16.49
CA GLN A 313 12.01 -8.43 -15.45
C GLN A 313 10.69 -9.18 -15.68
N PRO A 314 9.88 -9.40 -14.62
CA PRO A 314 8.55 -9.97 -14.79
C PRO A 314 7.67 -9.04 -15.62
N ALA A 315 6.89 -9.61 -16.55
CA ALA A 315 6.01 -8.83 -17.41
C ALA A 315 4.99 -8.00 -16.61
N LEU A 316 4.68 -6.79 -17.09
CA LEU A 316 3.83 -5.81 -16.41
C LEU A 316 2.40 -5.92 -16.91
N LEU A 317 1.44 -6.00 -15.99
CA LEU A 317 0.03 -5.76 -16.26
C LEU A 317 -0.32 -4.35 -15.81
N LEU A 318 -0.69 -3.49 -16.73
CA LEU A 318 -1.11 -2.12 -16.47
C LEU A 318 -2.63 -2.09 -16.28
N VAL A 319 -3.09 -1.82 -15.05
CA VAL A 319 -4.52 -1.78 -14.70
C VAL A 319 -4.93 -0.33 -14.48
N PRO A 320 -5.74 0.29 -15.37
CA PRO A 320 -6.20 1.65 -15.19
C PRO A 320 -7.09 1.77 -13.94
N PHE A 321 -6.85 2.81 -13.17
CA PHE A 321 -7.60 3.07 -11.95
C PHE A 321 -7.71 4.56 -11.69
N VAL A 322 -8.95 5.03 -11.57
CA VAL A 322 -9.27 6.41 -11.19
C VAL A 322 -10.08 6.37 -9.89
N ASN A 323 -9.67 7.18 -8.92
CA ASN A 323 -10.41 7.39 -7.70
C ASN A 323 -11.07 8.78 -7.72
N LEU A 324 -12.39 8.80 -7.70
CA LEU A 324 -13.16 10.03 -7.70
C LEU A 324 -13.29 10.56 -6.26
N VAL A 325 -12.60 11.65 -5.95
CA VAL A 325 -12.60 12.27 -4.61
C VAL A 325 -13.07 13.71 -4.72
N GLY A 326 -14.11 14.09 -3.97
CA GLY A 326 -14.59 15.45 -3.88
C GLY A 326 -16.02 15.64 -4.38
N ILE A 327 -16.68 16.70 -3.86
CA ILE A 327 -18.11 16.99 -4.11
C ILE A 327 -18.38 17.27 -5.60
N LYS A 328 -17.45 17.87 -6.30
CA LYS A 328 -17.58 18.16 -7.74
C LYS A 328 -17.71 16.91 -8.60
N LEU A 329 -17.19 15.78 -8.14
CA LEU A 329 -17.20 14.50 -8.87
C LEU A 329 -18.37 13.59 -8.49
N VAL A 330 -19.27 14.02 -7.57
CA VAL A 330 -20.45 13.25 -7.17
C VAL A 330 -21.33 12.82 -8.34
N PRO A 331 -21.63 13.67 -9.33
CA PRO A 331 -22.42 13.22 -10.48
C PRO A 331 -21.77 12.07 -11.24
N LEU A 332 -20.43 12.12 -11.41
CA LEU A 332 -19.67 11.06 -12.06
C LEU A 332 -19.63 9.79 -11.21
N MET A 333 -19.54 9.91 -9.88
CA MET A 333 -19.63 8.76 -8.96
C MET A 333 -20.99 8.07 -9.05
N ILE A 334 -22.08 8.84 -9.15
CA ILE A 334 -23.44 8.31 -9.36
C ILE A 334 -23.52 7.58 -10.69
N TRP A 335 -22.99 8.19 -11.75
CA TRP A 335 -22.97 7.57 -13.08
C TRP A 335 -22.20 6.24 -13.07
N GLU A 336 -21.01 6.20 -12.45
CA GLU A 336 -20.22 5.00 -12.30
C GLU A 336 -20.92 3.91 -11.46
N PHE A 337 -21.69 4.31 -10.44
CA PHE A 337 -22.47 3.39 -9.62
C PHE A 337 -23.52 2.63 -10.45
N PHE A 338 -24.17 3.30 -11.38
CA PHE A 338 -25.13 2.70 -12.29
C PHE A 338 -24.52 2.00 -13.51
N ASN A 339 -23.22 2.17 -13.75
CA ASN A 339 -22.51 1.63 -14.90
C ASN A 339 -21.28 0.81 -14.50
N GLU A 340 -21.40 0.01 -13.44
CA GLU A 340 -20.29 -0.82 -12.94
C GLU A 340 -19.79 -1.84 -13.96
N ARG A 341 -20.61 -2.23 -14.93
CA ARG A 341 -20.28 -3.17 -16.00
C ARG A 341 -19.01 -2.80 -16.78
N TYR A 342 -18.73 -1.51 -16.96
CA TYR A 342 -17.52 -1.07 -17.66
C TYR A 342 -16.25 -1.36 -16.86
N LYS A 343 -16.28 -1.09 -15.56
CA LYS A 343 -15.16 -1.42 -14.65
C LYS A 343 -14.97 -2.93 -14.54
N VAL A 344 -16.05 -3.68 -14.50
CA VAL A 344 -16.03 -5.16 -14.48
C VAL A 344 -15.41 -5.70 -15.77
N ARG A 345 -15.78 -5.16 -16.93
CA ARG A 345 -15.20 -5.58 -18.21
C ARG A 345 -13.72 -5.28 -18.27
N ALA A 346 -13.31 -4.05 -17.98
CA ALA A 346 -11.89 -3.65 -17.98
C ALA A 346 -11.06 -4.50 -17.01
N GLY A 347 -11.59 -4.78 -15.82
CA GLY A 347 -10.92 -5.65 -14.86
C GLY A 347 -10.82 -7.11 -15.31
N ALA A 348 -11.87 -7.64 -15.95
CA ALA A 348 -11.87 -8.99 -16.48
C ALA A 348 -10.92 -9.15 -17.69
N GLU A 349 -10.86 -8.14 -18.57
CA GLU A 349 -9.90 -8.07 -19.68
C GLU A 349 -8.46 -8.04 -19.16
N ALA A 350 -8.18 -7.20 -18.16
CA ALA A 350 -6.87 -7.16 -17.52
C ALA A 350 -6.48 -8.52 -16.90
N ALA A 351 -7.41 -9.16 -16.20
CA ALA A 351 -7.19 -10.49 -15.65
C ALA A 351 -6.91 -11.54 -16.76
N TYR A 352 -7.65 -11.48 -17.86
CA TYR A 352 -7.49 -12.39 -18.98
C TYR A 352 -6.12 -12.22 -19.67
N LYS A 353 -5.65 -10.96 -19.89
CA LYS A 353 -4.30 -10.69 -20.41
C LYS A 353 -3.22 -11.32 -19.54
N LEU A 354 -3.34 -11.20 -18.24
CA LEU A 354 -2.38 -11.77 -17.31
C LEU A 354 -2.40 -13.31 -17.30
N VAL A 355 -3.58 -13.91 -17.39
CA VAL A 355 -3.75 -15.37 -17.40
C VAL A 355 -3.22 -15.96 -18.69
N SER A 356 -3.47 -15.31 -19.84
CA SER A 356 -3.01 -15.76 -21.17
C SER A 356 -1.50 -15.70 -21.39
N CYS A 357 -0.75 -14.98 -20.52
CA CYS A 357 0.71 -14.86 -20.57
C CYS A 357 1.30 -14.33 -21.88
N VAL A 358 0.51 -13.70 -22.73
CA VAL A 358 1.02 -13.07 -23.94
C VAL A 358 1.64 -11.74 -23.58
N ALA A 359 2.94 -11.59 -23.81
CA ALA A 359 3.66 -10.35 -23.51
C ALA A 359 4.18 -9.72 -24.81
N ARG A 360 4.27 -8.39 -24.81
CA ARG A 360 4.95 -7.59 -25.83
C ARG A 360 6.05 -6.76 -25.18
N PRO A 361 7.07 -6.34 -25.91
CA PRO A 361 8.06 -5.41 -25.37
C PRO A 361 7.38 -4.11 -24.92
N PHE A 362 7.92 -3.54 -23.84
CA PHE A 362 7.49 -2.26 -23.30
C PHE A 362 7.94 -1.14 -24.24
N GLU A 363 7.03 -0.27 -24.65
CA GLU A 363 7.29 0.86 -25.53
C GLU A 363 7.30 2.18 -24.75
N ARG A 364 7.94 3.21 -25.30
CA ARG A 364 7.94 4.55 -24.69
C ARG A 364 6.53 5.14 -24.57
N THR A 365 5.61 4.73 -25.43
CA THR A 365 4.19 5.10 -25.37
C THR A 365 3.49 4.58 -24.10
N ASP A 366 3.98 3.48 -23.53
CA ASP A 366 3.42 2.93 -22.30
C ASP A 366 3.77 3.78 -21.05
N LEU A 367 4.75 4.69 -21.16
CA LEU A 367 5.07 5.64 -20.09
C LEU A 367 3.90 6.58 -19.79
N ASP A 368 3.04 6.85 -20.79
CA ASP A 368 1.86 7.67 -20.66
C ASP A 368 0.62 6.90 -20.17
N PHE A 369 0.85 5.65 -19.71
CA PHE A 369 -0.23 4.85 -19.15
C PHE A 369 -1.06 5.63 -18.15
N ASP A 370 -2.38 5.72 -18.41
CA ASP A 370 -3.39 6.36 -17.55
C ASP A 370 -3.05 7.83 -17.14
N ALA A 371 -2.36 8.58 -18.00
CA ALA A 371 -1.98 9.97 -17.74
C ALA A 371 -3.20 10.86 -17.46
N SER A 372 -4.34 10.57 -18.10
CA SER A 372 -5.60 11.28 -17.88
C SER A 372 -6.12 11.19 -16.44
N ALA A 373 -5.75 10.13 -15.71
CA ALA A 373 -6.13 9.94 -14.31
C ALA A 373 -5.52 11.01 -13.38
N GLU A 374 -4.40 11.62 -13.77
CA GLU A 374 -3.75 12.69 -12.99
C GLU A 374 -4.66 13.93 -12.85
N GLY A 375 -5.54 14.18 -13.82
CA GLY A 375 -6.53 15.27 -13.75
C GLY A 375 -7.57 15.11 -12.63
N TYR A 376 -7.70 13.93 -12.05
CA TYR A 376 -8.59 13.65 -10.91
C TYR A 376 -7.90 13.74 -9.56
N TYR A 377 -6.60 14.06 -9.50
CA TYR A 377 -5.92 14.29 -8.26
C TYR A 377 -6.49 15.52 -7.54
N LYS A 378 -6.54 15.46 -6.22
CA LYS A 378 -7.07 16.59 -5.45
C LYS A 378 -6.09 17.77 -5.52
N PRO A 379 -6.53 18.98 -5.92
CA PRO A 379 -5.64 20.14 -6.07
C PRO A 379 -4.83 20.48 -4.81
N SER A 380 -5.36 20.18 -3.61
CA SER A 380 -4.66 20.40 -2.34
C SER A 380 -3.40 19.56 -2.18
N THR A 381 -3.18 18.55 -3.01
CA THR A 381 -1.94 17.75 -2.93
C THR A 381 -0.73 18.49 -3.50
N ALA A 382 -0.95 19.46 -4.38
CA ALA A 382 0.13 20.30 -4.88
C ALA A 382 0.79 21.15 -3.78
N SER A 383 0.09 21.41 -2.66
CA SER A 383 0.65 22.14 -1.52
C SER A 383 1.52 21.28 -0.59
N ILE A 384 1.61 19.97 -0.79
CA ILE A 384 2.37 19.07 0.10
C ILE A 384 3.80 19.60 0.38
N PRO A 385 4.62 19.95 -0.62
CA PRO A 385 5.97 20.45 -0.33
C PRO A 385 5.97 21.77 0.44
N THR A 386 5.03 22.67 0.16
CA THR A 386 4.90 23.93 0.89
C THR A 386 4.41 23.72 2.32
N ASP A 387 3.51 22.78 2.55
CA ASP A 387 2.98 22.44 3.86
C ASP A 387 4.06 21.75 4.73
N VAL A 388 4.88 20.88 4.13
CA VAL A 388 6.04 20.28 4.79
C VAL A 388 7.05 21.36 5.18
N GLN A 389 7.37 22.30 4.28
CA GLN A 389 8.29 23.40 4.58
C GLN A 389 7.76 24.31 5.70
N LYS A 390 6.47 24.63 5.70
CA LYS A 390 5.84 25.38 6.80
C LYS A 390 5.94 24.62 8.12
N ALA A 391 5.57 23.33 8.12
CA ALA A 391 5.67 22.50 9.32
C ALA A 391 7.11 22.41 9.85
N ARG A 392 8.09 22.34 8.94
CA ARG A 392 9.52 22.35 9.28
C ARG A 392 9.93 23.69 9.91
N THR A 393 9.58 24.80 9.29
CA THR A 393 9.91 26.14 9.81
C THR A 393 9.25 26.42 11.17
N GLU A 394 8.00 26.03 11.35
CA GLU A 394 7.29 26.16 12.63
C GLU A 394 7.94 25.31 13.73
N TYR A 395 8.32 24.09 13.40
CA TYR A 395 8.98 23.21 14.36
C TYR A 395 10.34 23.77 14.80
N TYR A 396 11.19 24.19 13.85
CA TYR A 396 12.50 24.75 14.19
C TYR A 396 12.42 26.11 14.90
N LYS A 397 11.36 26.87 14.66
CA LYS A 397 11.09 28.11 15.43
C LYS A 397 10.74 27.82 16.89
N ALA A 398 9.98 26.73 17.14
CA ALA A 398 9.56 26.36 18.50
C ALA A 398 10.60 25.50 19.25
N LEU A 399 11.58 24.92 18.54
CA LEU A 399 12.57 24.00 19.12
C LEU A 399 13.46 24.64 20.20
N PRO A 400 14.03 25.84 20.02
CA PRO A 400 14.95 26.42 21.01
C PRO A 400 14.25 26.71 22.35
N GLU A 401 12.98 27.12 22.36
CA GLU A 401 12.21 27.34 23.56
C GLU A 401 11.96 26.04 24.31
N LYS A 402 11.57 24.97 23.60
CA LYS A 402 11.39 23.64 24.18
C LYS A 402 12.69 23.07 24.72
N LEU A 403 13.80 23.30 24.03
CA LEU A 403 15.11 22.85 24.46
C LEU A 403 15.57 23.58 25.74
N ALA A 404 15.38 24.91 25.78
CA ALA A 404 15.69 25.71 26.97
C ALA A 404 14.87 25.26 28.19
N THR A 405 13.56 24.98 28.01
CA THR A 405 12.70 24.47 29.10
C THR A 405 13.15 23.08 29.56
N ALA A 406 13.47 22.18 28.65
CA ALA A 406 13.96 20.82 28.96
C ALA A 406 15.28 20.88 29.74
N ARG A 407 16.23 21.74 29.34
CA ARG A 407 17.53 21.93 29.99
C ARG A 407 17.39 22.57 31.36
N ALA A 408 16.56 23.62 31.50
CA ALA A 408 16.31 24.27 32.78
C ALA A 408 15.71 23.30 33.81
N LEU A 409 14.77 22.43 33.39
CA LEU A 409 14.19 21.41 34.25
C LEU A 409 15.19 20.30 34.59
N SER A 410 16.00 19.83 33.64
CA SER A 410 17.01 18.79 33.88
C SER A 410 18.13 19.24 34.81
N ARG A 411 18.47 20.56 34.81
CA ARG A 411 19.47 21.14 35.68
C ARG A 411 18.91 21.59 37.05
N GLY A 412 17.57 21.55 37.22
CA GLY A 412 16.94 22.04 38.44
C GLY A 412 16.97 23.58 38.60
N GLU A 413 17.22 24.30 37.52
CA GLU A 413 17.25 25.78 37.52
C GLU A 413 15.84 26.37 37.67
N ARG A 414 14.82 25.57 37.39
CA ARG A 414 13.42 25.94 37.46
C ARG A 414 12.60 24.79 38.07
N GLU A 415 11.66 25.15 38.98
CA GLU A 415 10.67 24.17 39.45
C GLU A 415 9.58 23.95 38.39
N PRO A 416 9.11 22.70 38.22
CA PRO A 416 8.03 22.40 37.29
C PRO A 416 6.72 23.07 37.73
N THR A 417 5.99 23.65 36.81
CA THR A 417 4.65 24.18 37.03
C THR A 417 3.64 23.07 37.27
N LYS A 418 2.48 23.36 37.84
CA LYS A 418 1.43 22.33 38.09
C LYS A 418 1.00 21.60 36.83
N LEU A 419 0.95 22.28 35.68
CA LEU A 419 0.62 21.69 34.39
C LEU A 419 1.73 20.80 33.89
N GLU A 420 3.00 21.12 34.14
CA GLU A 420 4.17 20.34 33.79
C GLU A 420 4.35 19.11 34.69
N ILE A 421 3.77 19.10 35.88
CA ILE A 421 3.71 17.92 36.75
C ILE A 421 2.67 16.92 36.22
N GLU A 422 1.52 17.39 35.70
CA GLU A 422 0.48 16.55 35.11
C GLU A 422 0.90 16.03 33.73
N ALA A 423 1.59 16.85 32.92
CA ALA A 423 2.08 16.54 31.61
C ALA A 423 3.55 16.95 31.47
N PRO A 424 4.51 16.11 31.86
CA PRO A 424 5.92 16.47 31.85
C PRO A 424 6.38 16.83 30.42
N PRO A 425 7.12 17.98 30.30
CA PRO A 425 7.66 18.37 28.99
C PRO A 425 8.69 17.35 28.53
N PRO A 426 8.86 17.19 27.21
CA PRO A 426 9.78 16.21 26.64
C PRO A 426 11.21 16.52 27.06
N THR A 427 11.95 15.48 27.39
CA THR A 427 13.39 15.57 27.70
C THR A 427 14.21 15.87 26.43
N GLU A 428 15.45 16.32 26.57
CA GLU A 428 16.33 16.60 25.42
C GLU A 428 16.50 15.37 24.53
N VAL A 429 16.59 14.16 25.10
CA VAL A 429 16.69 12.90 24.37
C VAL A 429 15.43 12.63 23.56
N GLU A 430 14.27 12.88 24.16
CA GLU A 430 12.98 12.74 23.46
C GLU A 430 12.83 13.77 22.33
N LEU A 431 13.30 15.00 22.52
CA LEU A 431 13.30 16.04 21.49
C LEU A 431 14.20 15.66 20.30
N ARG A 432 15.38 15.06 20.56
CA ARG A 432 16.26 14.53 19.50
C ARG A 432 15.58 13.40 18.73
N ALA A 433 14.94 12.47 19.44
CA ALA A 433 14.20 11.36 18.81
C ALA A 433 12.97 11.87 18.04
N GLU A 434 12.24 12.85 18.58
CA GLU A 434 11.11 13.48 17.89
C GLU A 434 11.55 14.19 16.61
N ARG A 435 12.68 14.92 16.66
CA ARG A 435 13.25 15.60 15.51
C ARG A 435 13.64 14.62 14.42
N LEU A 436 14.36 13.55 14.75
CA LEU A 436 14.73 12.50 13.83
C LEU A 436 13.51 11.93 13.11
N LYS A 437 12.48 11.57 13.88
CA LYS A 437 11.24 11.01 13.35
C LYS A 437 10.48 12.00 12.45
N LYS A 438 10.45 13.28 12.79
CA LYS A 438 9.81 14.33 11.97
C LYS A 438 10.58 14.59 10.68
N GLU A 439 11.91 14.73 10.74
CA GLU A 439 12.74 14.94 9.56
C GLU A 439 12.69 13.73 8.61
N ALA A 440 12.77 12.51 9.13
CA ALA A 440 12.60 11.30 8.32
C ALA A 440 11.23 11.30 7.61
N ARG A 441 10.18 11.71 8.32
CA ARG A 441 8.83 11.81 7.72
C ARG A 441 8.75 12.88 6.65
N TRP A 442 9.24 14.09 6.90
CA TRP A 442 9.18 15.20 5.94
C TRP A 442 9.97 14.89 4.66
N ARG A 443 11.17 14.34 4.81
CA ARG A 443 12.00 13.92 3.65
C ARG A 443 11.34 12.78 2.86
N ALA A 444 10.66 11.85 3.54
CA ALA A 444 9.92 10.78 2.87
C ALA A 444 8.69 11.34 2.13
N ASP A 445 7.95 12.26 2.72
CA ASP A 445 6.76 12.88 2.11
C ASP A 445 7.16 13.75 0.89
N GLU A 446 8.26 14.52 0.95
CA GLU A 446 8.82 15.31 -0.17
C GLU A 446 9.25 14.39 -1.35
N ARG A 447 10.09 13.38 -1.08
CA ARG A 447 10.55 12.41 -2.09
C ARG A 447 9.38 11.60 -2.68
N GLY A 448 8.43 11.22 -1.81
CA GLY A 448 7.25 10.49 -2.24
C GLY A 448 6.37 11.31 -3.17
N TRP A 449 6.12 12.56 -2.84
CA TRP A 449 5.37 13.47 -3.69
C TRP A 449 6.08 13.74 -5.02
N GLU A 450 7.39 13.94 -5.00
CA GLU A 450 8.19 14.12 -6.21
C GLU A 450 8.02 12.97 -7.21
N SER A 451 7.89 11.75 -6.71
CA SER A 451 7.70 10.56 -7.57
C SER A 451 6.30 10.51 -8.21
N VAL A 452 5.27 11.07 -7.56
CA VAL A 452 3.85 10.95 -7.98
C VAL A 452 3.33 12.23 -8.65
N CYS A 453 4.03 13.36 -8.47
CA CYS A 453 3.62 14.66 -8.97
C CYS A 453 3.21 14.61 -10.46
N PRO A 454 2.04 15.17 -10.85
CA PRO A 454 1.58 15.15 -12.23
C PRO A 454 2.52 15.89 -13.19
N ASP A 455 3.19 16.94 -12.72
CA ASP A 455 4.08 17.76 -13.55
C ASP A 455 5.39 17.03 -13.94
N LYS A 456 5.72 15.95 -13.26
CA LYS A 456 6.93 15.17 -13.53
C LYS A 456 6.60 13.95 -14.40
N PRO A 457 7.13 13.88 -15.64
CA PRO A 457 6.96 12.69 -16.48
C PRO A 457 7.72 11.50 -15.87
N VAL A 458 7.33 10.30 -16.26
CA VAL A 458 8.08 9.09 -15.91
C VAL A 458 9.39 9.09 -16.70
N GLU A 459 10.51 9.02 -16.00
CA GLU A 459 11.82 9.03 -16.63
C GLU A 459 12.10 7.65 -17.26
N TRP A 460 12.58 7.66 -18.50
CA TRP A 460 12.98 6.47 -19.23
C TRP A 460 14.46 6.14 -18.95
N ASP A 461 14.78 4.86 -18.85
CA ASP A 461 16.16 4.35 -18.81
C ASP A 461 16.34 3.42 -20.01
N ASP A 462 17.30 3.74 -20.88
CA ASP A 462 17.52 2.98 -22.14
C ASP A 462 17.87 1.51 -21.88
N ARG A 463 18.35 1.15 -20.69
CA ARG A 463 18.60 -0.23 -20.27
C ARG A 463 17.34 -1.08 -20.14
N TRP A 464 16.14 -0.46 -20.11
CA TRP A 464 14.86 -1.16 -20.05
C TRP A 464 14.38 -1.66 -21.41
N GLU A 465 14.98 -1.14 -22.49
CA GLU A 465 14.60 -1.54 -23.84
C GLU A 465 14.89 -3.03 -24.05
N GLY A 466 13.87 -3.79 -24.44
CA GLY A 466 13.94 -5.24 -24.62
C GLY A 466 13.99 -6.07 -23.33
N VAL A 467 14.02 -5.44 -22.13
CA VAL A 467 14.04 -6.13 -20.84
C VAL A 467 12.67 -6.08 -20.16
N LEU A 468 11.97 -4.94 -20.28
CA LEU A 468 10.62 -4.80 -19.79
C LEU A 468 9.60 -5.28 -20.82
N GLU A 469 8.63 -6.02 -20.35
CA GLU A 469 7.52 -6.54 -21.13
C GLU A 469 6.18 -6.12 -20.52
N VAL A 470 5.15 -5.99 -21.36
CA VAL A 470 3.78 -5.68 -20.96
C VAL A 470 2.86 -6.78 -21.44
N PHE A 471 1.93 -7.22 -20.62
CA PHE A 471 0.90 -8.15 -21.04
C PHE A 471 0.00 -7.54 -22.11
N ALA A 472 -0.11 -8.25 -23.23
CA ALA A 472 -0.92 -7.85 -24.39
C ALA A 472 -2.20 -8.69 -24.49
N ASP A 473 -3.12 -8.23 -25.33
CA ASP A 473 -4.27 -9.05 -25.68
C ASP A 473 -3.80 -10.27 -26.46
N PRO A 474 -4.26 -11.47 -26.10
CA PRO A 474 -3.98 -12.65 -26.90
C PRO A 474 -4.55 -12.44 -28.30
N PRO A 475 -3.85 -12.95 -29.34
CA PRO A 475 -4.34 -12.86 -30.70
C PRO A 475 -5.76 -13.43 -30.74
N THR A 476 -6.71 -12.63 -31.23
CA THR A 476 -8.09 -13.05 -31.43
C THR A 476 -8.08 -14.20 -32.42
N GLU A 477 -7.97 -15.42 -31.91
CA GLU A 477 -8.37 -16.58 -32.71
C GLU A 477 -9.84 -16.37 -33.05
N ARG A 478 -10.11 -16.14 -34.32
CA ARG A 478 -11.46 -16.17 -34.84
C ARG A 478 -11.97 -17.56 -34.56
N TRP A 479 -12.74 -17.71 -33.49
CA TRP A 479 -13.49 -18.91 -33.24
C TRP A 479 -14.50 -19.04 -34.37
N GLN A 480 -14.14 -19.90 -35.37
CA GLN A 480 -15.06 -20.35 -36.38
C GLN A 480 -15.98 -21.41 -35.78
#